data_27c3dab4dca12422b4dab7d8efbdec14
#
_entry.id   27c3dab4dca12422b4dab7d8efbdec14
#
_cell.length_a   1.000
_cell.length_b   1.000
_cell.length_c   1.000
_cell.angle_alpha   90.00
_cell.angle_beta   90.00
_cell.angle_gamma   90.00
#
_symmetry.space_group_name_H-M   'P 1'
#
loop_
_entity.id
_entity.type
_entity.pdbx_description
1 polymer ?
#
loop_
_entity_poly.entity_id
_entity_poly.type
_entity_poly.pdbx_seq_one_letter_code
_entity_poly.pdbx_strand_id
1 'polypeptide(L)'
;AQTGKINLISFEYIDFKKATEEEPAVNEDGHLLEMETLPLAGADADTKGVLVAENDWYFVVGNKVYTTPVLKPTLADFVTLPDDIGKPVAVAVSAKETQLIIATYDAGSPKEYKGSFAIVDLMSKEVTLHRNVMGKCVVAKGYDSNPWW
;
A
#
# COMPACT_ATOMS: atom_id res chain seq x y z
N ALA A 1 8.83 10.01 -6.22
CA ALA A 1 8.52 8.97 -7.22
C ALA A 1 8.51 9.57 -8.61
N GLN A 2 8.88 8.78 -9.60
CA GLN A 2 8.83 9.18 -11.00
C GLN A 2 7.46 8.86 -11.56
N THR A 3 6.93 9.79 -12.37
CA THR A 3 5.64 9.60 -13.03
C THR A 3 5.67 8.37 -13.96
N GLY A 4 4.68 7.51 -13.84
CA GLY A 4 4.52 6.32 -14.66
C GLY A 4 5.40 5.15 -14.28
N LYS A 5 6.07 5.21 -13.14
CA LYS A 5 6.98 4.14 -12.68
C LYS A 5 6.88 3.94 -11.18
N ILE A 6 7.06 2.69 -10.76
CA ILE A 6 7.22 2.31 -9.36
C ILE A 6 8.60 1.71 -9.19
N ASN A 7 9.35 2.17 -8.21
CA ASN A 7 10.63 1.60 -7.84
C ASN A 7 10.46 0.74 -6.60
N LEU A 8 10.75 -0.54 -6.74
CA LEU A 8 10.76 -1.49 -5.63
C LEU A 8 12.19 -1.69 -5.18
N ILE A 9 12.45 -1.44 -3.92
CA ILE A 9 13.79 -1.46 -3.36
C ILE A 9 13.83 -2.54 -2.28
N SER A 10 14.77 -3.46 -2.42
CA SER A 10 15.03 -4.50 -1.43
C SER A 10 16.28 -4.15 -0.64
N PHE A 11 16.18 -4.25 0.67
CA PHE A 11 17.29 -4.03 1.58
C PHE A 11 17.58 -5.30 2.36
N GLU A 12 18.85 -5.59 2.58
CA GLU A 12 19.26 -6.50 3.61
C GLU A 12 19.48 -5.72 4.90
N TYR A 13 18.78 -6.12 5.94
CA TYR A 13 18.93 -5.52 7.25
C TYR A 13 19.89 -6.37 8.07
N ILE A 14 21.04 -5.83 8.39
CA ILE A 14 22.05 -6.54 9.18
C ILE A 14 21.97 -6.02 10.62
N ASP A 15 21.58 -6.90 11.54
CA ASP A 15 21.52 -6.56 12.94
C ASP A 15 22.91 -6.26 13.49
N PHE A 16 22.97 -5.34 14.45
CA PHE A 16 24.20 -5.07 15.18
C PHE A 16 24.68 -6.35 15.86
N LYS A 17 25.93 -6.72 15.58
CA LYS A 17 26.62 -7.83 16.23
C LYS A 17 27.70 -7.30 17.12
N LYS A 18 27.74 -7.77 18.36
CA LYS A 18 28.83 -7.43 19.28
C LYS A 18 30.15 -7.96 18.74
N ALA A 19 31.22 -7.21 18.96
CA ALA A 19 32.56 -7.67 18.67
C ALA A 19 32.90 -8.91 19.49
N THR A 20 33.46 -9.90 18.83
CA THR A 20 34.03 -11.08 19.46
C THR A 20 35.54 -11.08 19.20
N GLU A 21 36.26 -12.03 19.77
CA GLU A 21 37.69 -12.16 19.48
C GLU A 21 37.97 -12.45 18.02
N GLU A 22 37.03 -13.07 17.33
CA GLU A 22 37.16 -13.48 15.92
C GLU A 22 36.52 -12.50 14.97
N GLU A 23 35.48 -11.77 15.40
CA GLU A 23 34.72 -10.87 14.56
C GLU A 23 34.59 -9.47 15.20
N PRO A 24 34.89 -8.40 14.47
CA PRO A 24 34.67 -7.05 14.97
C PRO A 24 33.17 -6.75 15.07
N ALA A 25 32.81 -5.77 15.88
CA ALA A 25 31.44 -5.29 15.94
C ALA A 25 31.01 -4.74 14.58
N VAL A 26 29.81 -5.12 14.13
CA VAL A 26 29.20 -4.63 12.91
C VAL A 26 27.96 -3.83 13.28
N ASN A 27 27.92 -2.60 12.81
CA ASN A 27 26.80 -1.71 13.02
C ASN A 27 26.40 -1.12 11.67
N GLU A 28 25.62 -1.88 10.91
CA GLU A 28 25.09 -1.44 9.63
C GLU A 28 23.58 -1.45 9.68
N ASP A 29 22.97 -0.36 9.21
CA ASP A 29 21.52 -0.22 9.21
C ASP A 29 20.86 -1.04 8.10
N GLY A 30 21.64 -1.53 7.17
CA GLY A 30 21.20 -2.27 6.01
C GLY A 30 21.82 -1.72 4.73
N HIS A 31 21.80 -2.48 3.69
CA HIS A 31 22.27 -2.04 2.39
C HIS A 31 21.35 -2.51 1.28
N LEU A 32 21.39 -1.77 0.18
CA LEU A 32 20.56 -2.05 -0.98
C LEU A 32 20.99 -3.35 -1.64
N LEU A 33 20.08 -4.33 -1.71
CA LEU A 33 20.31 -5.57 -2.43
C LEU A 33 19.88 -5.48 -3.89
N GLU A 34 18.71 -4.90 -4.12
CA GLU A 34 18.11 -4.90 -5.42
C GLU A 34 17.15 -3.72 -5.59
N MET A 35 17.08 -3.21 -6.81
CA MET A 35 16.09 -2.22 -7.19
C MET A 35 15.45 -2.65 -8.50
N GLU A 36 14.13 -2.84 -8.47
CA GLU A 36 13.32 -3.10 -9.65
C GLU A 36 12.47 -1.88 -9.97
N THR A 37 12.40 -1.55 -11.25
CA THR A 37 11.52 -0.48 -11.73
C THR A 37 10.40 -1.08 -12.55
N LEU A 38 9.15 -0.86 -12.12
CA LEU A 38 7.97 -1.33 -12.82
C LEU A 38 7.27 -0.16 -13.51
N PRO A 39 6.98 -0.24 -14.80
CA PRO A 39 6.12 0.74 -15.44
C PRO A 39 4.69 0.59 -14.92
N LEU A 40 4.09 1.70 -14.53
CA LEU A 40 2.71 1.73 -14.04
C LEU A 40 2.08 3.05 -14.52
N ALA A 41 1.26 2.96 -15.55
CA ALA A 41 0.62 4.12 -16.14
C ALA A 41 -0.20 4.89 -15.12
N GLY A 42 0.02 6.20 -15.04
CA GLY A 42 -0.67 7.06 -14.09
C GLY A 42 -0.04 7.14 -12.70
N ALA A 43 0.98 6.33 -12.42
CA ALA A 43 1.69 6.42 -11.14
C ALA A 43 2.41 7.76 -11.00
N ASP A 44 2.36 8.32 -9.81
CA ASP A 44 3.00 9.58 -9.45
C ASP A 44 3.34 9.58 -7.95
N ALA A 45 3.71 10.73 -7.42
CA ALA A 45 4.05 10.88 -6.01
C ALA A 45 2.87 10.61 -5.06
N ASP A 46 1.64 10.67 -5.56
CA ASP A 46 0.43 10.43 -4.78
C ASP A 46 -0.07 8.99 -4.87
N THR A 47 0.58 8.13 -5.65
CA THR A 47 0.25 6.72 -5.74
C THR A 47 0.40 6.06 -4.38
N LYS A 48 -0.63 5.32 -3.96
CA LYS A 48 -0.65 4.63 -2.66
C LYS A 48 -0.31 3.17 -2.85
N GLY A 49 0.49 2.64 -1.94
CA GLY A 49 0.88 1.23 -1.96
C GLY A 49 0.94 0.65 -0.56
N VAL A 50 0.71 -0.65 -0.46
CA VAL A 50 0.79 -1.39 0.80
C VAL A 50 1.33 -2.80 0.53
N LEU A 51 2.15 -3.29 1.45
CA LEU A 51 2.67 -4.64 1.41
C LEU A 51 1.77 -5.55 2.25
N VAL A 52 1.35 -6.67 1.68
CA VAL A 52 0.48 -7.63 2.34
C VAL A 52 1.22 -8.94 2.55
N ALA A 53 1.20 -9.43 3.78
CA ALA A 53 1.78 -10.72 4.18
C ALA A 53 3.25 -10.89 3.75
N GLU A 54 3.97 -9.80 3.60
CA GLU A 54 5.37 -9.76 3.14
C GLU A 54 5.59 -10.39 1.75
N ASN A 55 4.52 -10.70 1.02
CA ASN A 55 4.58 -11.41 -0.25
C ASN A 55 4.15 -10.60 -1.45
N ASP A 56 3.17 -9.72 -1.29
CA ASP A 56 2.57 -9.01 -2.43
C ASP A 56 2.41 -7.53 -2.12
N TRP A 57 2.77 -6.72 -3.10
CA TRP A 57 2.46 -5.30 -3.09
C TRP A 57 1.13 -5.04 -3.78
N TYR A 58 0.36 -4.11 -3.24
CA TYR A 58 -0.85 -3.58 -3.89
C TYR A 58 -0.71 -2.08 -4.04
N PHE A 59 -0.99 -1.59 -5.25
CA PHE A 59 -0.91 -0.16 -5.57
C PHE A 59 -2.25 0.34 -6.07
N VAL A 60 -2.63 1.52 -5.62
CA VAL A 60 -3.88 2.16 -6.03
C VAL A 60 -3.53 3.41 -6.84
N VAL A 61 -3.94 3.40 -8.10
CA VAL A 61 -3.74 4.50 -9.04
C VAL A 61 -5.09 4.88 -9.63
N GLY A 62 -5.56 6.08 -9.32
CA GLY A 62 -6.91 6.48 -9.70
C GLY A 62 -7.95 5.53 -9.08
N ASN A 63 -8.73 4.87 -9.90
CA ASN A 63 -9.72 3.89 -9.44
C ASN A 63 -9.29 2.44 -9.65
N LYS A 64 -8.04 2.19 -10.02
CA LYS A 64 -7.53 0.84 -10.27
C LYS A 64 -6.59 0.38 -9.19
N VAL A 65 -6.69 -0.89 -8.84
CA VAL A 65 -5.79 -1.56 -7.92
C VAL A 65 -4.95 -2.55 -8.70
N TYR A 66 -3.64 -2.45 -8.53
CA TYR A 66 -2.66 -3.34 -9.15
C TYR A 66 -1.93 -4.12 -8.08
N THR A 67 -1.39 -5.27 -8.43
CA THR A 67 -0.62 -6.09 -7.53
C THR A 67 0.64 -6.62 -8.20
N THR A 68 1.68 -6.85 -7.41
CA THR A 68 2.90 -7.49 -7.85
C THR A 68 3.50 -8.33 -6.73
N PRO A 69 4.00 -9.54 -7.03
CA PRO A 69 4.77 -10.30 -6.06
C PRO A 69 6.07 -9.58 -5.71
N VAL A 70 6.52 -9.75 -4.47
CA VAL A 70 7.80 -9.17 -4.01
C VAL A 70 8.98 -9.84 -4.69
N LEU A 71 8.95 -11.19 -4.82
CA LEU A 71 10.12 -11.95 -5.27
C LEU A 71 10.36 -11.91 -6.78
N LYS A 72 9.39 -11.73 -7.59
CA LYS A 72 9.53 -11.58 -9.04
C LYS A 72 8.55 -10.53 -9.49
N PRO A 73 8.89 -9.26 -9.35
CA PRO A 73 7.94 -8.20 -9.61
C PRO A 73 7.37 -8.26 -11.02
N THR A 74 6.09 -8.52 -11.10
CA THR A 74 5.33 -8.53 -12.35
C THR A 74 3.97 -7.92 -12.07
N LEU A 75 3.74 -6.74 -12.63
CA LEU A 75 2.53 -5.98 -12.36
C LEU A 75 1.32 -6.62 -13.01
N ALA A 76 0.25 -6.77 -12.25
CA ALA A 76 -1.02 -7.31 -12.74
C ALA A 76 -2.19 -6.47 -12.23
N ASP A 77 -3.26 -6.39 -13.03
CA ASP A 77 -4.50 -5.77 -12.61
C ASP A 77 -5.14 -6.63 -11.51
N PHE A 78 -5.68 -5.99 -10.49
CA PHE A 78 -6.38 -6.69 -9.41
C PHE A 78 -7.87 -6.43 -9.43
N VAL A 79 -8.29 -5.20 -9.13
CA VAL A 79 -9.71 -4.79 -9.23
C VAL A 79 -9.79 -3.35 -9.74
N THR A 80 -10.97 -2.97 -10.23
CA THR A 80 -11.29 -1.60 -10.60
C THR A 80 -12.42 -1.12 -9.70
N LEU A 81 -12.19 0.02 -9.03
CA LEU A 81 -13.19 0.66 -8.19
C LEU A 81 -14.06 1.59 -9.04
N PRO A 82 -15.29 1.92 -8.59
CA PRO A 82 -16.06 2.97 -9.25
C PRO A 82 -15.29 4.29 -9.29
N ASP A 83 -15.40 5.00 -10.39
CA ASP A 83 -14.68 6.26 -10.57
C ASP A 83 -15.34 7.46 -9.88
N ASP A 84 -16.54 7.27 -9.34
CA ASP A 84 -17.33 8.31 -8.68
C ASP A 84 -17.13 8.39 -7.15
N ILE A 85 -16.22 7.60 -6.58
CA ILE A 85 -15.97 7.62 -5.13
C ILE A 85 -14.88 8.61 -4.72
N GLY A 86 -14.27 9.30 -5.67
CA GLY A 86 -13.18 10.23 -5.42
C GLY A 86 -11.80 9.61 -5.60
N LYS A 87 -10.78 10.37 -5.28
CA LYS A 87 -9.39 9.97 -5.44
C LYS A 87 -8.90 9.22 -4.21
N PRO A 88 -8.07 8.18 -4.37
CA PRO A 88 -7.48 7.50 -3.22
C PRO A 88 -6.56 8.44 -2.46
N VAL A 89 -6.70 8.45 -1.14
CA VAL A 89 -5.88 9.28 -0.24
C VAL A 89 -5.14 8.43 0.79
N ALA A 90 -5.56 7.19 1.01
CA ALA A 90 -4.90 6.26 1.91
C ALA A 90 -5.25 4.84 1.54
N VAL A 91 -4.34 3.92 1.80
CA VAL A 91 -4.57 2.48 1.68
C VAL A 91 -3.99 1.79 2.90
N ALA A 92 -4.69 0.80 3.39
CA ALA A 92 -4.23 -0.04 4.49
C ALA A 92 -4.65 -1.47 4.25
N VAL A 93 -4.04 -2.38 4.99
CA VAL A 93 -4.45 -3.77 5.04
C VAL A 93 -5.10 -4.06 6.40
N SER A 94 -6.10 -4.92 6.41
CA SER A 94 -6.73 -5.34 7.67
C SER A 94 -5.75 -6.07 8.57
N ALA A 95 -6.05 -6.14 9.86
CA ALA A 95 -5.17 -6.76 10.84
C ALA A 95 -4.81 -8.21 10.50
N LYS A 96 -5.75 -8.95 9.90
CA LYS A 96 -5.51 -10.34 9.46
C LYS A 96 -4.97 -10.44 8.03
N GLU A 97 -4.71 -9.31 7.39
CA GLU A 97 -4.18 -9.24 6.03
C GLU A 97 -5.06 -9.94 4.98
N THR A 98 -6.37 -9.91 5.19
CA THR A 98 -7.35 -10.51 4.29
C THR A 98 -8.09 -9.50 3.42
N GLN A 99 -8.00 -8.22 3.76
CA GLN A 99 -8.74 -7.16 3.08
C GLN A 99 -7.88 -5.92 2.89
N LEU A 100 -8.04 -5.24 1.77
CA LEU A 100 -7.55 -3.88 1.57
C LEU A 100 -8.63 -2.90 1.98
N ILE A 101 -8.21 -1.82 2.61
CA ILE A 101 -9.08 -0.70 2.96
C ILE A 101 -8.54 0.52 2.24
N ILE A 102 -9.32 1.04 1.29
CA ILE A 102 -8.91 2.16 0.46
C ILE A 102 -9.80 3.35 0.79
N ALA A 103 -9.22 4.38 1.36
CA ALA A 103 -9.92 5.62 1.64
C ALA A 103 -9.81 6.55 0.44
N THR A 104 -10.91 7.17 0.07
CA THR A 104 -10.98 8.12 -1.03
C THR A 104 -11.56 9.45 -0.58
N TYR A 105 -11.37 10.48 -1.37
CA TYR A 105 -11.89 11.81 -1.07
C TYR A 105 -12.29 12.54 -2.35
N ASP A 106 -13.49 13.08 -2.35
CA ASP A 106 -14.02 13.86 -3.46
C ASP A 106 -14.15 15.33 -3.06
N ALA A 107 -13.15 16.13 -3.40
CA ALA A 107 -13.15 17.55 -3.10
C ALA A 107 -14.22 18.33 -3.89
N GLY A 108 -14.71 17.78 -4.99
CA GLY A 108 -15.76 18.41 -5.81
C GLY A 108 -17.18 18.15 -5.33
N SER A 109 -17.35 17.24 -4.38
CA SER A 109 -18.68 16.91 -3.86
C SER A 109 -19.24 18.05 -2.99
N PRO A 110 -20.53 18.39 -3.13
CA PRO A 110 -21.17 19.36 -2.25
C PRO A 110 -21.53 18.80 -0.87
N LYS A 111 -21.36 17.50 -0.66
CA LYS A 111 -21.70 16.87 0.62
C LYS A 111 -20.68 17.20 1.69
N GLU A 112 -21.16 17.29 2.94
CA GLU A 112 -20.31 17.54 4.10
C GLU A 112 -19.27 16.44 4.28
N TYR A 113 -19.69 15.19 4.17
CA TYR A 113 -18.80 14.04 4.23
C TYR A 113 -18.43 13.63 2.81
N LYS A 114 -17.21 13.96 2.39
CA LYS A 114 -16.71 13.71 1.04
C LYS A 114 -15.80 12.50 0.96
N GLY A 115 -15.47 11.93 2.11
CA GLY A 115 -14.63 10.75 2.21
C GLY A 115 -15.44 9.47 2.13
N SER A 116 -14.98 8.56 1.31
CA SER A 116 -15.56 7.23 1.15
C SER A 116 -14.48 6.19 1.41
N PHE A 117 -14.85 4.95 1.62
CA PHE A 117 -13.87 3.88 1.62
C PHE A 117 -14.40 2.64 0.95
N ALA A 118 -13.47 1.90 0.37
CA ALA A 118 -13.72 0.61 -0.26
C ALA A 118 -12.99 -0.46 0.54
N ILE A 119 -13.69 -1.55 0.82
CA ILE A 119 -13.09 -2.73 1.41
C ILE A 119 -13.03 -3.79 0.33
N VAL A 120 -11.82 -4.24 0.00
CA VAL A 120 -11.59 -5.22 -1.06
C VAL A 120 -11.12 -6.52 -0.42
N ASP A 121 -11.89 -7.59 -0.61
CA ASP A 121 -11.48 -8.91 -0.16
C ASP A 121 -10.37 -9.44 -1.07
N LEU A 122 -9.23 -9.81 -0.49
CA LEU A 122 -8.06 -10.22 -1.26
C LEU A 122 -8.21 -11.58 -1.93
N MET A 123 -9.07 -12.45 -1.43
CA MET A 123 -9.31 -13.76 -2.03
C MET A 123 -10.40 -13.73 -3.08
N SER A 124 -11.57 -13.16 -2.74
CA SER A 124 -12.71 -13.13 -3.64
C SER A 124 -12.70 -11.95 -4.61
N LYS A 125 -11.92 -10.92 -4.33
CA LYS A 125 -11.90 -9.62 -5.03
C LYS A 125 -13.22 -8.86 -4.89
N GLU A 126 -14.06 -9.24 -3.95
CA GLU A 126 -15.31 -8.55 -3.69
C GLU A 126 -15.04 -7.18 -3.10
N VAL A 127 -15.76 -6.17 -3.60
CA VAL A 127 -15.61 -4.78 -3.17
C VAL A 127 -16.88 -4.34 -2.45
N THR A 128 -16.71 -3.87 -1.21
CA THR A 128 -17.78 -3.25 -0.43
C THR A 128 -17.51 -1.76 -0.31
N LEU A 129 -18.48 -0.94 -0.70
CA LEU A 129 -18.32 0.52 -0.72
C LEU A 129 -19.10 1.16 0.42
N HIS A 130 -18.45 2.14 1.07
CA HIS A 130 -19.07 3.02 2.05
C HIS A 130 -18.90 4.45 1.56
N ARG A 131 -19.95 5.00 0.95
CA ARG A 131 -19.90 6.28 0.26
C ARG A 131 -20.20 7.44 1.19
N ASN A 132 -19.36 8.48 1.13
CA ASN A 132 -19.59 9.77 1.80
C ASN A 132 -19.91 9.61 3.29
N VAL A 133 -19.12 8.80 3.98
CA VAL A 133 -19.35 8.44 5.38
C VAL A 133 -18.36 9.10 6.34
N MET A 134 -17.35 9.78 5.84
CA MET A 134 -16.31 10.38 6.67
C MET A 134 -15.70 11.61 6.01
N GLY A 135 -14.94 12.38 6.77
CA GLY A 135 -14.06 13.40 6.24
C GLY A 135 -12.85 12.78 5.55
N LYS A 136 -11.91 13.63 5.11
CA LYS A 136 -10.69 13.15 4.46
C LYS A 136 -9.84 12.34 5.42
N CYS A 137 -9.57 11.10 5.06
CA CYS A 137 -8.64 10.25 5.78
C CYS A 137 -7.24 10.40 5.18
N VAL A 138 -6.25 10.75 5.99
CA VAL A 138 -4.87 10.89 5.52
C VAL A 138 -4.01 9.69 5.84
N VAL A 139 -4.39 8.90 6.84
CA VAL A 139 -3.69 7.67 7.24
C VAL A 139 -4.73 6.62 7.58
N ALA A 140 -4.57 5.42 7.03
CA ALA A 140 -5.32 4.24 7.40
C ALA A 140 -4.33 3.13 7.71
N LYS A 141 -4.52 2.45 8.86
CA LYS A 141 -3.59 1.42 9.31
C LYS A 141 -4.31 0.42 10.22
N GLY A 142 -4.10 -0.87 9.95
CA GLY A 142 -4.62 -1.95 10.76
C GLY A 142 -3.53 -2.57 11.63
N TYR A 143 -3.93 -3.00 12.83
CA TYR A 143 -3.07 -3.73 13.76
C TYR A 143 -3.82 -4.96 14.26
N ASP A 144 -3.17 -6.10 14.22
CA ASP A 144 -3.79 -7.36 14.62
C ASP A 144 -3.95 -7.54 16.12
N SER A 145 -3.23 -6.75 16.92
CA SER A 145 -3.27 -6.84 18.38
C SER A 145 -3.82 -5.57 19.05
N ASN A 146 -4.45 -4.69 18.30
CA ASN A 146 -4.83 -3.38 18.79
C ASN A 146 -6.33 -3.14 18.67
N PRO A 147 -7.11 -3.42 19.73
CA PRO A 147 -8.57 -3.39 19.63
C PRO A 147 -9.21 -1.99 19.70
N TRP A 148 -8.45 -0.94 19.89
CA TRP A 148 -8.99 0.40 20.11
C TRP A 148 -9.08 1.29 18.87
N TRP A 149 -8.60 0.85 17.78
CA TRP A 149 -8.62 1.65 16.55
C TRP A 149 -9.77 1.33 15.61
#